data_121286cb96b63a224b199ae7f82c205a
#
_entry.id   121286cb96b63a224b199ae7f82c205a
#
_cell.length_a   1.000
_cell.length_b   1.000
_cell.length_c   1.000
_cell.angle_alpha   90.00
_cell.angle_beta   90.00
_cell.angle_gamma   90.00
#
_symmetry.space_group_name_H-M   'P 1'
#
loop_
_entity.id
_entity.type
_entity.pdbx_description
1 polymer ?
#
loop_
_entity_poly.entity_id
_entity_poly.type
_entity_poly.pdbx_seq_one_letter_code
_entity_poly.pdbx_strand_id
1 'polypeptide(L)'
;MQASKYDPQGLLDKLDKFQLDAFNKAMRLGSMCIFGDTGFGKTRVATAIMMELFATGKIKTVLICGPKSALEVWPQELSLFTCPIRVTYLNYERAPSLVDIKLPSYDLIIADESHRLKNRNSVQSKILWRLGRKAKYRLALSGTPQGNSVEDYFAQFRFVDPEVFGGNFKEFATAFMLPCGWMNKKWEINPDKEDLFNSIIHEYSYRITKEEALTLPPITIHRVPFELHGDAREAYEKMVEEHLLEINDTEIDATLAITLVGKLQQICSGFIYGEELNIFESLDKVATLLKILPTEKVVIFCKYEAEIQLLRAVLKNRFILIYTGETKNKEIWKEFQNTDKYDVFLANLKTGGTGLNLQSACKLIFFSTGYSYLDFYQARDRVYRRGQTKPVDIYCLYAKGTIEESIYEVLDEKGKSAKQVLDDYRLKLLPQKK
;
A
#
# COMPACT_ATOMS: atom_id res chain seq x y z
N MET A 1 33.14 13.19 25.06
CA MET A 1 32.39 13.43 23.83
C MET A 1 31.33 14.47 24.15
N GLN A 2 31.50 15.70 23.66
CA GLN A 2 30.51 16.76 23.85
C GLN A 2 29.22 16.32 23.10
N ALA A 3 28.09 16.22 23.82
CA ALA A 3 26.79 16.11 23.22
C ALA A 3 26.62 17.32 22.28
N SER A 4 26.54 17.10 20.99
CA SER A 4 26.18 18.16 20.05
C SER A 4 24.86 18.74 20.55
N LYS A 5 24.82 20.06 20.77
CA LYS A 5 23.63 20.74 21.27
C LYS A 5 22.48 20.43 20.31
N TYR A 6 21.49 19.73 20.83
CA TYR A 6 20.21 19.58 20.13
C TYR A 6 19.65 20.96 19.81
N ASP A 7 19.37 21.21 18.55
CA ASP A 7 18.76 22.44 18.09
C ASP A 7 17.28 22.19 17.77
N PRO A 8 16.35 22.52 18.70
CA PRO A 8 14.92 22.35 18.48
C PRO A 8 14.40 23.15 17.29
N GLN A 9 14.90 24.38 17.11
CA GLN A 9 14.45 25.27 16.05
C GLN A 9 14.88 24.72 14.69
N GLY A 10 16.12 24.31 14.52
CA GLY A 10 16.60 23.70 13.28
C GLY A 10 15.91 22.38 12.92
N LEU A 11 15.28 21.70 13.90
CA LEU A 11 14.41 20.56 13.65
C LEU A 11 13.06 21.01 13.06
N LEU A 12 12.42 22.00 13.70
CA LEU A 12 11.11 22.50 13.30
C LEU A 12 11.16 23.21 11.95
N ASP A 13 12.25 23.89 11.62
CA ASP A 13 12.49 24.54 10.34
C ASP A 13 12.54 23.56 9.15
N LYS A 14 12.75 22.27 9.43
CA LYS A 14 12.69 21.18 8.42
C LYS A 14 11.28 20.65 8.16
N LEU A 15 10.30 21.09 8.93
CA LEU A 15 8.90 20.71 8.78
C LEU A 15 8.14 21.77 7.97
N ASP A 16 7.31 21.33 7.02
CA ASP A 16 6.35 22.24 6.42
C ASP A 16 5.18 22.52 7.38
N LYS A 17 4.30 23.45 6.98
CA LYS A 17 3.14 23.88 7.78
C LYS A 17 2.30 22.68 8.28
N PHE A 18 1.95 21.76 7.41
CA PHE A 18 1.08 20.64 7.75
C PHE A 18 1.80 19.59 8.61
N GLN A 19 3.11 19.41 8.39
CA GLN A 19 3.96 18.58 9.25
C GLN A 19 4.09 19.18 10.64
N LEU A 20 4.21 20.50 10.73
CA LEU A 20 4.27 21.23 12.01
C LEU A 20 2.93 21.14 12.75
N ASP A 21 1.80 21.23 12.05
CA ASP A 21 0.47 21.05 12.66
C ASP A 21 0.31 19.63 13.24
N ALA A 22 0.75 18.61 12.50
CA ALA A 22 0.75 17.22 12.99
C ALA A 22 1.67 17.03 14.20
N PHE A 23 2.87 17.63 14.15
CA PHE A 23 3.81 17.63 15.26
C PHE A 23 3.21 18.27 16.52
N ASN A 24 2.66 19.48 16.42
CA ASN A 24 2.06 20.21 17.53
C ASN A 24 0.90 19.42 18.15
N LYS A 25 0.06 18.80 17.31
CA LYS A 25 -1.04 17.95 17.78
C LYS A 25 -0.50 16.73 18.56
N ALA A 26 0.53 16.06 18.04
CA ALA A 26 1.15 14.92 18.71
C ALA A 26 1.79 15.31 20.05
N MET A 27 2.46 16.44 20.12
CA MET A 27 3.07 16.93 21.36
C MET A 27 2.03 17.26 22.44
N ARG A 28 0.83 17.66 22.04
CA ARG A 28 -0.30 17.91 22.94
C ARG A 28 -0.95 16.61 23.43
N LEU A 29 -1.21 15.65 22.52
CA LEU A 29 -1.90 14.41 22.84
C LEU A 29 -0.98 13.34 23.46
N GLY A 30 0.30 13.36 23.14
CA GLY A 30 1.29 12.36 23.54
C GLY A 30 1.24 11.08 22.70
N SER A 31 0.05 10.57 22.42
CA SER A 31 -0.16 9.39 21.56
C SER A 31 -1.24 9.68 20.55
N MET A 32 -1.02 9.37 19.27
CA MET A 32 -2.01 9.59 18.21
C MET A 32 -1.73 8.80 16.92
N CYS A 33 -2.71 8.78 16.04
CA CYS A 33 -2.55 8.31 14.68
C CYS A 33 -2.16 9.47 13.75
N ILE A 34 -1.23 9.24 12.82
CA ILE A 34 -0.87 10.16 11.74
C ILE A 34 -1.26 9.53 10.42
N PHE A 35 -2.39 9.96 9.88
CA PHE A 35 -3.01 9.47 8.66
C PHE A 35 -2.76 10.46 7.52
N GLY A 36 -1.54 10.49 7.04
CA GLY A 36 -1.16 11.33 5.91
C GLY A 36 -0.87 10.48 4.69
N ASP A 37 -1.35 10.88 3.54
CA ASP A 37 -1.10 10.20 2.27
C ASP A 37 0.41 10.01 2.00
N THR A 38 0.72 9.12 1.07
CA THR A 38 2.11 8.85 0.67
C THR A 38 2.77 10.12 0.17
N GLY A 39 3.96 10.43 0.68
CA GLY A 39 4.68 11.68 0.36
C GLY A 39 4.45 12.83 1.33
N PHE A 40 3.49 12.75 2.25
CA PHE A 40 3.31 13.73 3.32
C PHE A 40 4.56 13.88 4.20
N GLY A 41 5.34 12.80 4.38
CA GLY A 41 6.51 12.80 5.24
C GLY A 41 6.21 12.36 6.67
N LYS A 42 5.32 11.39 6.85
CA LYS A 42 4.98 10.81 8.17
C LYS A 42 6.20 10.43 8.99
N THR A 43 7.20 9.81 8.36
CA THR A 43 8.46 9.42 8.99
C THR A 43 9.21 10.63 9.55
N ARG A 44 9.23 11.75 8.82
CA ARG A 44 9.84 13.01 9.25
C ARG A 44 9.14 13.61 10.46
N VAL A 45 7.80 13.66 10.43
CA VAL A 45 7.02 14.14 11.57
C VAL A 45 7.25 13.26 12.80
N ALA A 46 7.24 11.95 12.65
CA ALA A 46 7.48 11.02 13.76
C ALA A 46 8.92 11.11 14.29
N THR A 47 9.90 11.35 13.41
CA THR A 47 11.29 11.62 13.82
C THR A 47 11.38 12.92 14.62
N ALA A 48 10.71 13.98 14.18
CA ALA A 48 10.67 15.26 14.91
C ALA A 48 10.05 15.10 16.30
N ILE A 49 8.93 14.39 16.42
CA ILE A 49 8.27 14.09 17.71
C ILE A 49 9.23 13.31 18.64
N MET A 50 9.87 12.27 18.10
CA MET A 50 10.83 11.46 18.85
C MET A 50 11.99 12.29 19.36
N MET A 51 12.56 13.16 18.53
CA MET A 51 13.67 14.04 18.90
C MET A 51 13.29 15.03 20.00
N GLU A 52 12.13 15.66 19.90
CA GLU A 52 11.63 16.60 20.89
C GLU A 52 11.35 15.90 22.24
N LEU A 53 10.73 14.72 22.21
CA LEU A 53 10.50 13.94 23.43
C LEU A 53 11.82 13.50 24.10
N PHE A 54 12.84 13.19 23.31
CA PHE A 54 14.16 12.84 23.81
C PHE A 54 14.87 14.06 24.41
N ALA A 55 14.91 15.16 23.70
CA ALA A 55 15.59 16.39 24.15
C ALA A 55 14.98 16.96 25.44
N THR A 56 13.65 16.81 25.58
CA THR A 56 12.93 17.20 26.81
C THR A 56 13.03 16.14 27.92
N GLY A 57 13.83 15.09 27.74
CA GLY A 57 14.06 14.03 28.73
C GLY A 57 12.85 13.10 28.97
N LYS A 58 11.82 13.17 28.14
CA LYS A 58 10.58 12.40 28.32
C LYS A 58 10.71 10.95 27.90
N ILE A 59 11.65 10.65 26.98
CA ILE A 59 11.93 9.29 26.49
C ILE A 59 13.44 9.01 26.46
N LYS A 60 13.80 7.71 26.56
CA LYS A 60 15.17 7.20 26.43
C LYS A 60 15.26 6.04 25.44
N THR A 61 14.18 5.31 25.28
CA THR A 61 14.11 4.09 24.46
C THR A 61 12.97 4.16 23.46
N VAL A 62 13.26 3.77 22.22
CA VAL A 62 12.30 3.81 21.12
C VAL A 62 12.26 2.46 20.40
N LEU A 63 11.06 2.00 20.11
CA LEU A 63 10.80 0.87 19.21
C LEU A 63 10.07 1.36 17.98
N ILE A 64 10.61 1.06 16.80
CA ILE A 64 9.94 1.31 15.52
C ILE A 64 9.54 -0.04 14.93
N CYS A 65 8.23 -0.22 14.73
CA CYS A 65 7.65 -1.42 14.14
C CYS A 65 7.14 -1.12 12.74
N GLY A 66 7.35 -2.04 11.79
CA GLY A 66 6.88 -1.84 10.42
C GLY A 66 7.22 -3.01 9.51
N PRO A 67 6.76 -3.00 8.25
CA PRO A 67 7.26 -3.92 7.24
C PRO A 67 8.72 -3.62 6.93
N LYS A 68 9.47 -4.62 6.48
CA LYS A 68 10.92 -4.51 6.24
C LYS A 68 11.27 -3.30 5.36
N SER A 69 10.54 -3.10 4.27
CA SER A 69 10.75 -1.98 3.34
C SER A 69 10.55 -0.59 3.95
N ALA A 70 9.60 -0.44 4.88
CA ALA A 70 9.42 0.82 5.59
C ALA A 70 10.56 1.05 6.60
N LEU A 71 10.98 0.01 7.31
CA LEU A 71 12.07 0.11 8.29
C LEU A 71 13.41 0.50 7.66
N GLU A 72 13.67 0.16 6.41
CA GLU A 72 14.89 0.52 5.67
C GLU A 72 15.03 2.05 5.43
N VAL A 73 13.94 2.80 5.48
CA VAL A 73 13.93 4.26 5.27
C VAL A 73 14.34 5.02 6.55
N TRP A 74 14.04 4.46 7.72
CA TRP A 74 14.23 5.14 9.00
C TRP A 74 15.69 5.54 9.31
N PRO A 75 16.72 4.70 9.07
CA PRO A 75 18.11 5.10 9.31
C PRO A 75 18.54 6.34 8.52
N GLN A 76 18.05 6.47 7.27
CA GLN A 76 18.34 7.62 6.42
C GLN A 76 17.66 8.88 6.96
N GLU A 77 16.40 8.79 7.36
CA GLU A 77 15.68 9.93 7.93
C GLU A 77 16.29 10.36 9.27
N LEU A 78 16.67 9.40 10.12
CA LEU A 78 17.33 9.67 11.39
C LEU A 78 18.71 10.31 11.20
N SER A 79 19.45 10.00 10.14
CA SER A 79 20.75 10.58 9.84
C SER A 79 20.70 12.07 9.48
N LEU A 80 19.53 12.55 9.04
CA LEU A 80 19.29 13.99 8.80
C LEU A 80 19.29 14.80 10.11
N PHE A 81 19.14 14.12 11.23
CA PHE A 81 19.13 14.69 12.56
C PHE A 81 20.25 14.02 13.37
N THR A 82 21.05 14.79 14.07
CA THR A 82 22.08 14.26 14.98
C THR A 82 21.38 13.62 16.19
N CYS A 83 20.96 12.37 16.04
CA CYS A 83 20.12 11.68 17.02
C CYS A 83 20.94 10.68 17.86
N PRO A 84 21.14 10.92 19.15
CA PRO A 84 21.81 9.97 20.04
C PRO A 84 20.87 8.89 20.61
N ILE A 85 19.61 8.85 20.20
CA ILE A 85 18.62 7.89 20.70
C ILE A 85 18.93 6.49 20.20
N ARG A 86 18.89 5.52 21.09
CA ARG A 86 18.95 4.11 20.74
C ARG A 86 17.58 3.66 20.22
N VAL A 87 17.49 3.42 18.91
CA VAL A 87 16.29 2.92 18.25
C VAL A 87 16.40 1.40 18.05
N THR A 88 15.36 0.69 18.42
CA THR A 88 15.18 -0.74 18.12
C THR A 88 14.18 -0.88 16.99
N TYR A 89 14.42 -1.78 16.04
CA TYR A 89 13.53 -2.06 14.91
C TYR A 89 12.90 -3.43 15.05
N LEU A 90 11.59 -3.53 14.82
CA LEU A 90 10.84 -4.78 14.80
C LEU A 90 10.04 -4.89 13.50
N ASN A 91 10.42 -5.86 12.68
CA ASN A 91 9.60 -6.22 11.53
C ASN A 91 8.32 -6.95 12.00
N TYR A 92 7.16 -6.57 11.43
CA TYR A 92 5.87 -7.19 11.76
C TYR A 92 5.85 -8.69 11.57
N GLU A 93 6.51 -9.22 10.55
CA GLU A 93 6.59 -10.66 10.28
C GLU A 93 7.38 -11.43 11.36
N ARG A 94 8.20 -10.73 12.15
CA ARG A 94 8.91 -11.31 13.31
C ARG A 94 8.14 -11.20 14.63
N ALA A 95 7.08 -10.39 14.68
CA ALA A 95 6.30 -10.24 15.92
C ALA A 95 5.78 -11.59 16.49
N PRO A 96 5.33 -12.57 15.68
CA PRO A 96 4.90 -13.86 16.20
C PRO A 96 5.97 -14.60 17.02
N SER A 97 7.26 -14.46 16.73
CA SER A 97 8.33 -15.09 17.50
C SER A 97 8.48 -14.53 18.93
N LEU A 98 7.76 -13.45 19.24
CA LEU A 98 7.79 -12.81 20.55
C LEU A 98 6.64 -13.23 21.49
N VAL A 99 5.82 -14.20 21.11
CA VAL A 99 4.60 -14.57 21.88
C VAL A 99 4.96 -15.02 23.29
N ASP A 100 5.96 -15.88 23.43
CA ASP A 100 6.34 -16.53 24.70
C ASP A 100 7.52 -15.83 25.37
N ILE A 101 7.93 -14.66 24.88
CA ILE A 101 9.08 -13.94 25.43
C ILE A 101 8.60 -12.80 26.34
N LYS A 102 9.34 -12.57 27.43
CA LYS A 102 9.16 -11.38 28.26
C LYS A 102 9.50 -10.14 27.44
N LEU A 103 8.47 -9.42 27.02
CA LEU A 103 8.64 -8.23 26.18
C LEU A 103 9.32 -7.10 26.95
N PRO A 104 10.35 -6.46 26.37
CA PRO A 104 10.96 -5.27 26.92
C PRO A 104 9.97 -4.10 26.98
N SER A 105 10.28 -3.09 27.77
CA SER A 105 9.54 -1.83 27.80
C SER A 105 10.26 -0.79 26.97
N TYR A 106 9.49 0.03 26.26
CA TYR A 106 9.98 1.18 25.50
C TYR A 106 9.18 2.41 25.91
N ASP A 107 9.82 3.58 25.93
CA ASP A 107 9.15 4.82 26.26
C ASP A 107 8.23 5.29 25.11
N LEU A 108 8.71 5.15 23.88
CA LEU A 108 7.95 5.44 22.65
C LEU A 108 7.91 4.21 21.74
N ILE A 109 6.73 3.92 21.21
CA ILE A 109 6.56 2.91 20.14
C ILE A 109 5.92 3.58 18.94
N ILE A 110 6.53 3.40 17.77
CA ILE A 110 6.04 3.88 16.48
C ILE A 110 5.66 2.66 15.65
N ALA A 111 4.40 2.59 15.23
CA ALA A 111 3.89 1.57 14.31
C ALA A 111 3.78 2.19 12.92
N ASP A 112 4.79 1.97 12.08
CA ASP A 112 4.79 2.44 10.69
C ASP A 112 4.00 1.48 9.80
N GLU A 113 3.28 2.00 8.81
CA GLU A 113 2.28 1.27 8.01
C GLU A 113 1.28 0.52 8.91
N SER A 114 0.71 1.25 9.88
CA SER A 114 -0.16 0.72 10.94
C SER A 114 -1.44 0.04 10.44
N HIS A 115 -1.83 0.25 9.17
CA HIS A 115 -2.89 -0.54 8.53
C HIS A 115 -2.61 -2.05 8.54
N ARG A 116 -1.36 -2.48 8.71
CA ARG A 116 -0.98 -3.89 8.94
C ARG A 116 -1.54 -4.45 10.24
N LEU A 117 -1.90 -3.59 11.20
CA LEU A 117 -2.51 -3.99 12.48
C LEU A 117 -4.04 -4.14 12.41
N LYS A 118 -4.68 -3.88 11.26
CA LYS A 118 -6.13 -3.89 11.10
C LYS A 118 -6.82 -5.20 11.54
N ASN A 119 -6.15 -6.34 11.39
CA ASN A 119 -6.69 -7.60 11.88
C ASN A 119 -6.44 -7.74 13.39
N ARG A 120 -7.46 -7.41 14.20
CA ARG A 120 -7.42 -7.49 15.66
C ARG A 120 -7.10 -8.89 16.21
N ASN A 121 -7.33 -9.94 15.42
CA ASN A 121 -7.11 -11.32 15.84
C ASN A 121 -5.71 -11.82 15.51
N SER A 122 -4.95 -11.10 14.68
CA SER A 122 -3.60 -11.50 14.29
C SER A 122 -2.65 -11.48 15.49
N VAL A 123 -1.70 -12.41 15.49
CA VAL A 123 -0.67 -12.50 16.53
C VAL A 123 0.15 -11.22 16.61
N GLN A 124 0.52 -10.65 15.45
CA GLN A 124 1.28 -9.41 15.39
C GLN A 124 0.54 -8.23 16.04
N SER A 125 -0.76 -8.07 15.80
CA SER A 125 -1.56 -7.00 16.44
C SER A 125 -1.61 -7.17 17.95
N LYS A 126 -1.84 -8.40 18.44
CA LYS A 126 -1.85 -8.71 19.87
C LYS A 126 -0.50 -8.44 20.55
N ILE A 127 0.62 -8.76 19.88
CA ILE A 127 1.96 -8.46 20.40
C ILE A 127 2.20 -6.96 20.48
N LEU A 128 1.86 -6.21 19.44
CA LEU A 128 2.03 -4.76 19.45
C LEU A 128 1.15 -4.08 20.51
N TRP A 129 -0.07 -4.55 20.74
CA TRP A 129 -0.90 -4.03 21.84
C TRP A 129 -0.30 -4.34 23.22
N ARG A 130 0.28 -5.54 23.42
CA ARG A 130 0.99 -5.88 24.67
C ARG A 130 2.22 -4.98 24.90
N LEU A 131 2.98 -4.67 23.84
CA LEU A 131 4.10 -3.72 23.90
C LEU A 131 3.57 -2.30 24.15
N GLY A 132 2.56 -1.86 23.42
CA GLY A 132 1.97 -0.53 23.53
C GLY A 132 1.45 -0.21 24.94
N ARG A 133 0.84 -1.17 25.62
CA ARG A 133 0.35 -0.98 27.01
C ARG A 133 1.43 -0.64 28.02
N LYS A 134 2.69 -0.93 27.70
CA LYS A 134 3.84 -0.61 28.57
C LYS A 134 4.53 0.70 28.15
N ALA A 135 4.21 1.21 26.97
CA ALA A 135 4.82 2.43 26.44
C ALA A 135 4.11 3.68 26.95
N LYS A 136 4.87 4.74 27.17
CA LYS A 136 4.37 6.04 27.58
C LYS A 136 3.76 6.79 26.39
N TYR A 137 4.36 6.66 25.21
CA TYR A 137 3.95 7.31 23.97
C TYR A 137 3.80 6.30 22.85
N ARG A 138 2.80 6.48 21.99
CA ARG A 138 2.49 5.60 20.86
C ARG A 138 2.10 6.40 19.65
N LEU A 139 2.72 6.13 18.50
CA LEU A 139 2.38 6.73 17.22
C LEU A 139 2.02 5.64 16.21
N ALA A 140 0.89 5.77 15.56
CA ALA A 140 0.48 4.91 14.46
C ALA A 140 0.50 5.70 13.14
N LEU A 141 1.35 5.28 12.18
CA LEU A 141 1.54 5.97 10.92
C LEU A 141 0.92 5.16 9.79
N SER A 142 0.06 5.76 8.98
CA SER A 142 -0.50 5.10 7.78
C SER A 142 -0.89 6.13 6.73
N GLY A 143 -0.71 5.78 5.44
CA GLY A 143 -1.30 6.53 4.32
C GLY A 143 -2.75 6.10 4.03
N THR A 144 -3.10 4.89 4.43
CA THR A 144 -4.41 4.25 4.16
C THR A 144 -4.93 3.61 5.44
N PRO A 145 -5.42 4.40 6.39
CA PRO A 145 -5.86 3.88 7.69
C PRO A 145 -7.04 2.92 7.58
N GLN A 146 -7.94 3.19 6.63
CA GLN A 146 -9.06 2.35 6.30
C GLN A 146 -8.74 1.53 5.05
N GLY A 147 -8.66 0.22 5.21
CA GLY A 147 -8.53 -0.71 4.07
C GLY A 147 -9.90 -1.00 3.47
N ASN A 148 -10.65 -1.91 4.09
CA ASN A 148 -11.92 -2.41 3.56
C ASN A 148 -13.10 -2.22 4.52
N SER A 149 -12.86 -1.82 5.77
CA SER A 149 -13.94 -1.65 6.75
C SER A 149 -13.59 -0.66 7.86
N VAL A 150 -14.63 -0.17 8.53
CA VAL A 150 -14.54 0.69 9.71
C VAL A 150 -13.82 -0.02 10.87
N GLU A 151 -13.88 -1.35 10.91
CA GLU A 151 -13.16 -2.18 11.88
C GLU A 151 -11.65 -1.96 11.86
N ASP A 152 -11.10 -1.55 10.71
CA ASP A 152 -9.68 -1.30 10.53
C ASP A 152 -9.17 -0.17 11.44
N TYR A 153 -10.03 0.78 11.80
CA TYR A 153 -9.70 1.84 12.76
C TYR A 153 -9.60 1.30 14.18
N PHE A 154 -10.52 0.44 14.61
CA PHE A 154 -10.52 -0.09 15.96
C PHE A 154 -9.15 -0.67 16.36
N ALA A 155 -8.56 -1.49 15.51
CA ALA A 155 -7.28 -2.14 15.81
C ALA A 155 -6.12 -1.14 15.91
N GLN A 156 -6.10 -0.10 15.08
CA GLN A 156 -5.07 0.93 15.09
C GLN A 156 -5.21 1.87 16.30
N PHE A 157 -6.43 2.31 16.60
CA PHE A 157 -6.70 3.15 17.76
C PHE A 157 -6.45 2.41 19.07
N ARG A 158 -6.80 1.11 19.16
CA ARG A 158 -6.47 0.29 20.32
C ARG A 158 -4.97 0.21 20.61
N PHE A 159 -4.14 0.30 19.58
CA PHE A 159 -2.69 0.40 19.78
C PHE A 159 -2.30 1.75 20.36
N VAL A 160 -2.86 2.83 19.86
CA VAL A 160 -2.56 4.21 20.28
C VAL A 160 -3.12 4.48 21.68
N ASP A 161 -4.41 4.24 21.85
CA ASP A 161 -5.10 4.38 23.13
C ASP A 161 -6.31 3.43 23.19
N PRO A 162 -6.29 2.41 24.07
CA PRO A 162 -7.37 1.45 24.16
C PRO A 162 -8.69 2.05 24.68
N GLU A 163 -8.67 3.22 25.31
CA GLU A 163 -9.87 3.84 25.88
C GLU A 163 -10.69 4.62 24.82
N VAL A 164 -10.09 4.96 23.68
CA VAL A 164 -10.76 5.78 22.63
C VAL A 164 -12.00 5.10 22.09
N PHE A 165 -11.93 3.80 21.79
CA PHE A 165 -13.07 3.02 21.27
C PHE A 165 -13.51 1.88 22.19
N GLY A 166 -13.16 1.96 23.48
CA GLY A 166 -13.47 0.93 24.45
C GLY A 166 -12.48 -0.23 24.47
N GLY A 167 -12.53 -1.00 25.56
CA GLY A 167 -11.53 -2.03 25.87
C GLY A 167 -11.59 -3.27 24.95
N ASN A 168 -12.69 -3.48 24.23
CA ASN A 168 -12.86 -4.63 23.36
C ASN A 168 -13.74 -4.33 22.14
N PHE A 169 -13.62 -5.19 21.13
CA PHE A 169 -14.34 -5.01 19.86
C PHE A 169 -15.86 -5.06 19.99
N LYS A 170 -16.40 -5.81 20.95
CA LYS A 170 -17.85 -5.93 21.13
C LYS A 170 -18.44 -4.58 21.58
N GLU A 171 -17.77 -3.89 22.49
CA GLU A 171 -18.17 -2.55 22.94
C GLU A 171 -18.13 -1.56 21.76
N PHE A 172 -17.03 -1.54 20.99
CA PHE A 172 -16.91 -0.73 19.80
C PHE A 172 -18.02 -1.01 18.78
N ALA A 173 -18.23 -2.29 18.44
CA ALA A 173 -19.25 -2.68 17.46
C ALA A 173 -20.66 -2.28 17.93
N THR A 174 -20.99 -2.49 19.21
CA THR A 174 -22.29 -2.10 19.77
C THR A 174 -22.49 -0.57 19.75
N ALA A 175 -21.44 0.20 19.96
CA ALA A 175 -21.51 1.66 20.01
C ALA A 175 -21.62 2.31 18.63
N PHE A 176 -20.95 1.77 17.61
CA PHE A 176 -20.74 2.45 16.34
C PHE A 176 -21.18 1.68 15.09
N MET A 177 -21.54 0.40 15.19
CA MET A 177 -21.74 -0.43 14.02
C MET A 177 -23.11 -1.14 14.04
N LEU A 178 -23.57 -1.47 12.84
CA LEU A 178 -24.72 -2.32 12.60
C LEU A 178 -24.26 -3.60 11.90
N PRO A 179 -24.77 -4.79 12.33
CA PRO A 179 -24.50 -6.02 11.61
C PRO A 179 -25.23 -6.02 10.27
N CYS A 180 -24.55 -6.41 9.21
CA CYS A 180 -25.09 -6.45 7.85
C CYS A 180 -24.66 -7.70 7.08
N GLY A 181 -25.22 -7.86 5.89
CA GLY A 181 -24.95 -8.99 5.01
C GLY A 181 -25.62 -10.29 5.43
N TRP A 182 -25.34 -11.36 4.68
CA TRP A 182 -25.94 -12.66 4.94
C TRP A 182 -25.53 -13.21 6.30
N MET A 183 -26.49 -13.59 7.12
CA MET A 183 -26.31 -14.02 8.52
C MET A 183 -25.57 -13.02 9.42
N ASN A 184 -25.66 -11.72 9.14
CA ASN A 184 -25.02 -10.67 9.95
C ASN A 184 -23.49 -10.85 10.16
N LYS A 185 -22.81 -11.38 9.15
CA LYS A 185 -21.35 -11.66 9.22
C LYS A 185 -20.46 -10.45 8.91
N LYS A 186 -21.05 -9.35 8.43
CA LYS A 186 -20.34 -8.10 8.16
C LYS A 186 -20.81 -7.02 9.10
N TRP A 187 -20.01 -5.99 9.24
CA TRP A 187 -20.31 -4.81 10.05
C TRP A 187 -20.16 -3.56 9.20
N GLU A 188 -21.12 -2.65 9.32
CA GLU A 188 -21.09 -1.33 8.69
C GLU A 188 -21.28 -0.26 9.76
N ILE A 189 -20.83 0.98 9.48
CA ILE A 189 -21.04 2.09 10.40
C ILE A 189 -22.54 2.32 10.57
N ASN A 190 -22.97 2.55 11.80
CA ASN A 190 -24.31 3.04 12.05
C ASN A 190 -24.40 4.51 11.59
N PRO A 191 -25.26 4.85 10.60
CA PRO A 191 -25.38 6.21 10.09
C PRO A 191 -25.64 7.24 11.19
N ASP A 192 -26.43 6.89 12.22
CA ASP A 192 -26.72 7.77 13.35
C ASP A 192 -25.49 8.03 14.25
N LYS A 193 -24.42 7.27 14.09
CA LYS A 193 -23.18 7.37 14.88
C LYS A 193 -21.98 7.82 14.06
N GLU A 194 -22.14 8.03 12.76
CA GLU A 194 -21.04 8.33 11.85
C GLU A 194 -20.36 9.66 12.21
N ASP A 195 -21.12 10.69 12.51
CA ASP A 195 -20.56 11.99 12.91
C ASP A 195 -19.77 11.91 14.22
N LEU A 196 -20.29 11.18 15.20
CA LEU A 196 -19.58 10.96 16.46
C LEU A 196 -18.30 10.14 16.23
N PHE A 197 -18.38 9.10 15.42
CA PHE A 197 -17.23 8.27 15.06
C PHE A 197 -16.14 9.09 14.36
N ASN A 198 -16.52 9.91 13.38
CA ASN A 198 -15.60 10.78 12.66
C ASN A 198 -14.99 11.85 13.59
N SER A 199 -15.76 12.42 14.52
CA SER A 199 -15.23 13.39 15.49
C SER A 199 -14.17 12.79 16.40
N ILE A 200 -14.35 11.56 16.86
CA ILE A 200 -13.35 10.83 17.67
C ILE A 200 -12.09 10.56 16.84
N ILE A 201 -12.24 10.09 15.58
CA ILE A 201 -11.09 9.91 14.69
C ILE A 201 -10.35 11.23 14.55
N HIS A 202 -11.04 12.33 14.29
CA HIS A 202 -10.42 13.65 14.15
C HIS A 202 -9.71 14.10 15.44
N GLU A 203 -10.26 13.81 16.60
CA GLU A 203 -9.64 14.18 17.88
C GLU A 203 -8.29 13.48 18.09
N TYR A 204 -8.23 12.16 17.88
CA TYR A 204 -7.06 11.33 18.17
C TYR A 204 -6.18 11.00 16.95
N SER A 205 -6.44 11.63 15.82
CA SER A 205 -5.57 11.53 14.65
C SER A 205 -5.31 12.86 13.97
N TYR A 206 -4.21 12.94 13.23
CA TYR A 206 -4.00 13.98 12.22
C TYR A 206 -4.19 13.34 10.85
N ARG A 207 -5.17 13.81 10.11
CA ARG A 207 -5.47 13.34 8.76
C ARG A 207 -5.23 14.46 7.77
N ILE A 208 -4.56 14.11 6.67
CA ILE A 208 -4.33 15.02 5.56
C ILE A 208 -4.23 14.22 4.26
N THR A 209 -4.90 14.69 3.24
CA THR A 209 -4.80 14.13 1.90
C THR A 209 -3.61 14.73 1.15
N LYS A 210 -3.24 14.10 0.06
CA LYS A 210 -2.15 14.58 -0.79
C LYS A 210 -2.49 15.92 -1.43
N GLU A 211 -3.73 16.08 -1.84
CA GLU A 211 -4.27 17.30 -2.46
C GLU A 211 -4.23 18.49 -1.50
N GLU A 212 -4.47 18.25 -0.21
CA GLU A 212 -4.39 19.29 0.83
C GLU A 212 -2.94 19.64 1.19
N ALA A 213 -2.08 18.62 1.27
CA ALA A 213 -0.71 18.77 1.77
C ALA A 213 0.29 19.26 0.72
N LEU A 214 0.05 18.99 -0.55
CA LEU A 214 1.04 19.16 -1.61
C LEU A 214 0.44 19.89 -2.82
N THR A 215 1.15 20.88 -3.31
CA THR A 215 0.90 21.43 -4.65
C THR A 215 1.60 20.53 -5.66
N LEU A 216 0.85 19.59 -6.23
CA LEU A 216 1.35 18.67 -7.26
C LEU A 216 0.82 19.07 -8.64
N PRO A 217 1.58 18.78 -9.71
CA PRO A 217 1.09 18.97 -11.07
C PRO A 217 -0.12 18.07 -11.36
N PRO A 218 -0.88 18.35 -12.43
CA PRO A 218 -2.02 17.51 -12.81
C PRO A 218 -1.62 16.05 -13.02
N ILE A 219 -2.55 15.15 -12.69
CA ILE A 219 -2.43 13.71 -12.95
C ILE A 219 -3.58 13.27 -13.86
N THR A 220 -3.26 12.51 -14.90
CA THR A 220 -4.25 11.95 -15.82
C THR A 220 -4.10 10.42 -15.84
N ILE A 221 -5.22 9.72 -15.66
CA ILE A 221 -5.25 8.25 -15.75
C ILE A 221 -5.92 7.85 -17.07
N HIS A 222 -5.16 7.20 -17.93
CA HIS A 222 -5.61 6.69 -19.21
C HIS A 222 -5.93 5.21 -19.10
N ARG A 223 -7.19 4.82 -19.31
CA ARG A 223 -7.61 3.43 -19.46
C ARG A 223 -7.33 3.01 -20.90
N VAL A 224 -6.44 2.04 -21.10
CA VAL A 224 -5.98 1.58 -22.42
C VAL A 224 -6.50 0.17 -22.67
N PRO A 225 -7.68 0.04 -23.28
CA PRO A 225 -8.24 -1.26 -23.61
C PRO A 225 -7.53 -1.90 -24.80
N PHE A 226 -7.46 -3.22 -24.81
CA PHE A 226 -7.12 -4.03 -25.96
C PHE A 226 -8.02 -5.27 -26.02
N GLU A 227 -8.07 -5.93 -27.15
CA GLU A 227 -8.82 -7.18 -27.32
C GLU A 227 -7.84 -8.35 -27.36
N LEU A 228 -8.27 -9.49 -26.80
CA LEU A 228 -7.53 -10.74 -26.92
C LEU A 228 -7.87 -11.39 -28.28
N HIS A 229 -6.86 -11.94 -28.93
CA HIS A 229 -6.99 -12.66 -30.18
C HIS A 229 -6.32 -14.04 -30.11
N GLY A 230 -6.59 -14.86 -31.14
CA GLY A 230 -5.93 -16.15 -31.36
C GLY A 230 -5.95 -17.08 -30.15
N ASP A 231 -4.84 -17.75 -29.93
CA ASP A 231 -4.66 -18.78 -28.89
C ASP A 231 -4.86 -18.25 -27.46
N ALA A 232 -4.51 -17.00 -27.19
CA ALA A 232 -4.75 -16.39 -25.89
C ALA A 232 -6.27 -16.20 -25.64
N ARG A 233 -7.04 -15.81 -26.67
CA ARG A 233 -8.48 -15.69 -26.57
C ARG A 233 -9.16 -17.03 -26.32
N GLU A 234 -8.80 -18.03 -27.09
CA GLU A 234 -9.35 -19.40 -26.97
C GLU A 234 -9.06 -19.97 -25.58
N ALA A 235 -7.82 -19.81 -25.07
CA ALA A 235 -7.46 -20.24 -23.74
C ALA A 235 -8.24 -19.50 -22.63
N TYR A 236 -8.48 -18.20 -22.83
CA TYR A 236 -9.28 -17.41 -21.89
C TYR A 236 -10.74 -17.88 -21.82
N GLU A 237 -11.38 -18.03 -22.98
CA GLU A 237 -12.77 -18.46 -23.08
C GLU A 237 -12.96 -19.87 -22.50
N LYS A 238 -12.05 -20.79 -22.82
CA LYS A 238 -12.04 -22.14 -22.25
C LYS A 238 -11.90 -22.14 -20.73
N MET A 239 -10.98 -21.34 -20.19
CA MET A 239 -10.80 -21.21 -18.73
C MET A 239 -12.06 -20.66 -18.05
N VAL A 240 -12.74 -19.69 -18.66
CA VAL A 240 -14.00 -19.15 -18.16
C VAL A 240 -15.10 -20.20 -18.19
N GLU A 241 -15.24 -20.92 -19.29
CA GLU A 241 -16.28 -21.95 -19.45
C GLU A 241 -16.09 -23.10 -18.43
N GLU A 242 -14.90 -23.70 -18.38
CA GLU A 242 -14.61 -24.86 -17.53
C GLU A 242 -14.61 -24.54 -16.02
N HIS A 243 -14.20 -23.33 -15.62
CA HIS A 243 -13.98 -23.03 -14.20
C HIS A 243 -14.87 -21.95 -13.61
N LEU A 244 -15.64 -21.22 -14.40
CA LEU A 244 -16.55 -20.20 -13.90
C LEU A 244 -18.01 -20.50 -14.17
N LEU A 245 -18.33 -21.02 -15.36
CA LEU A 245 -19.72 -21.24 -15.78
C LEU A 245 -20.23 -22.64 -15.40
N GLU A 246 -19.36 -23.66 -15.37
CA GLU A 246 -19.74 -25.02 -14.99
C GLU A 246 -19.89 -25.25 -13.48
N ILE A 247 -19.35 -24.37 -12.64
CA ILE A 247 -19.53 -24.44 -11.20
C ILE A 247 -20.94 -23.96 -10.86
N ASN A 248 -21.91 -24.88 -10.96
CA ASN A 248 -23.28 -24.67 -10.52
C ASN A 248 -23.34 -24.53 -9.00
N ASP A 249 -23.82 -23.38 -8.50
CA ASP A 249 -24.23 -23.08 -7.11
C ASP A 249 -23.31 -23.48 -5.95
N THR A 250 -22.11 -24.00 -6.22
CA THR A 250 -21.11 -24.27 -5.18
C THR A 250 -20.38 -22.99 -4.83
N GLU A 251 -20.31 -22.70 -3.58
CA GLU A 251 -19.59 -21.52 -3.05
C GLU A 251 -18.10 -21.63 -3.39
N ILE A 252 -17.60 -20.78 -4.32
CA ILE A 252 -16.16 -20.71 -4.63
C ILE A 252 -15.44 -20.23 -3.39
N ASP A 253 -14.52 -21.03 -2.87
CA ASP A 253 -13.70 -20.59 -1.74
C ASP A 253 -12.72 -19.48 -2.15
N ALA A 254 -12.20 -18.76 -1.17
CA ALA A 254 -11.31 -17.62 -1.42
C ALA A 254 -10.00 -18.05 -2.10
N THR A 255 -9.50 -19.26 -1.86
CA THR A 255 -8.24 -19.76 -2.42
C THR A 255 -8.40 -20.06 -3.91
N LEU A 256 -9.50 -20.72 -4.26
CA LEU A 256 -9.85 -21.00 -5.66
C LEU A 256 -10.06 -19.68 -6.42
N ALA A 257 -10.79 -18.72 -5.83
CA ALA A 257 -11.02 -17.41 -6.43
C ALA A 257 -9.70 -16.68 -6.75
N ILE A 258 -8.75 -16.65 -5.81
CA ILE A 258 -7.43 -16.03 -6.01
C ILE A 258 -6.69 -16.71 -7.15
N THR A 259 -6.76 -18.04 -7.22
CA THR A 259 -6.08 -18.83 -8.26
C THR A 259 -6.68 -18.55 -9.64
N LEU A 260 -8.00 -18.56 -9.76
CA LEU A 260 -8.69 -18.30 -11.04
C LEU A 260 -8.45 -16.88 -11.55
N VAL A 261 -8.61 -15.87 -10.70
CA VAL A 261 -8.27 -14.48 -11.06
C VAL A 261 -6.82 -14.39 -11.54
N GLY A 262 -5.90 -15.07 -10.85
CA GLY A 262 -4.49 -15.10 -11.23
C GLY A 262 -4.26 -15.74 -12.61
N LYS A 263 -4.88 -16.87 -12.90
CA LYS A 263 -4.75 -17.57 -14.18
C LYS A 263 -5.35 -16.77 -15.34
N LEU A 264 -6.53 -16.22 -15.16
CA LEU A 264 -7.18 -15.36 -16.16
C LEU A 264 -6.33 -14.12 -16.49
N GLN A 265 -5.70 -13.50 -15.49
CA GLN A 265 -4.79 -12.39 -15.74
C GLN A 265 -3.50 -12.79 -16.45
N GLN A 266 -2.95 -13.99 -16.17
CA GLN A 266 -1.78 -14.51 -16.88
C GLN A 266 -2.07 -14.65 -18.37
N ILE A 267 -3.24 -15.22 -18.71
CA ILE A 267 -3.69 -15.35 -20.12
C ILE A 267 -3.82 -13.97 -20.77
N CYS A 268 -4.43 -12.99 -20.10
CA CYS A 268 -4.49 -11.61 -20.61
C CYS A 268 -3.10 -10.99 -20.85
N SER A 269 -2.09 -11.45 -20.13
CA SER A 269 -0.71 -10.97 -20.28
C SER A 269 0.12 -11.75 -21.30
N GLY A 270 -0.48 -12.74 -21.98
CA GLY A 270 0.14 -13.52 -23.06
C GLY A 270 0.89 -14.75 -22.59
N PHE A 271 0.63 -15.25 -21.37
CA PHE A 271 1.27 -16.46 -20.85
C PHE A 271 0.39 -17.17 -19.82
N ILE A 272 0.77 -18.40 -19.45
CA ILE A 272 0.20 -19.13 -18.31
C ILE A 272 1.27 -20.00 -17.63
N TYR A 273 1.33 -19.98 -16.29
CA TYR A 273 2.12 -20.92 -15.51
C TYR A 273 1.42 -22.26 -15.39
N GLY A 274 2.05 -23.34 -15.88
CA GLY A 274 1.69 -24.72 -15.69
C GLY A 274 2.84 -25.47 -15.01
N GLU A 275 3.15 -26.69 -15.46
CA GLU A 275 4.40 -27.39 -15.12
C GLU A 275 5.59 -26.61 -15.67
N GLU A 276 5.41 -26.03 -16.86
CA GLU A 276 6.34 -25.08 -17.48
C GLU A 276 5.62 -23.75 -17.76
N LEU A 277 6.38 -22.70 -18.07
CA LEU A 277 5.87 -21.41 -18.53
C LEU A 277 5.47 -21.54 -20.01
N ASN A 278 4.17 -21.45 -20.29
CA ASN A 278 3.67 -21.39 -21.65
C ASN A 278 3.43 -19.94 -22.06
N ILE A 279 4.00 -19.52 -23.19
CA ILE A 279 3.81 -18.19 -23.78
C ILE A 279 2.92 -18.37 -25.02
N PHE A 280 1.87 -17.57 -25.13
CA PHE A 280 0.97 -17.58 -26.27
C PHE A 280 1.62 -16.90 -27.48
N GLU A 281 1.17 -17.26 -28.69
CA GLU A 281 1.60 -16.59 -29.92
C GLU A 281 1.03 -15.16 -29.99
N SER A 282 -0.20 -14.97 -29.50
CA SER A 282 -0.89 -13.69 -29.45
C SER A 282 -0.46 -12.86 -28.24
N LEU A 283 0.41 -11.87 -28.46
CA LEU A 283 0.93 -10.98 -27.45
C LEU A 283 0.27 -9.59 -27.53
N ASP A 284 -1.07 -9.53 -27.54
CA ASP A 284 -1.87 -8.31 -27.76
C ASP A 284 -1.55 -7.20 -26.77
N LYS A 285 -1.34 -7.54 -25.49
CA LYS A 285 -0.97 -6.59 -24.44
C LYS A 285 0.39 -5.97 -24.69
N VAL A 286 1.36 -6.76 -25.14
CA VAL A 286 2.70 -6.28 -25.51
C VAL A 286 2.61 -5.37 -26.74
N ALA A 287 1.85 -5.77 -27.76
CA ALA A 287 1.64 -4.94 -28.94
C ALA A 287 0.97 -3.60 -28.58
N THR A 288 0.03 -3.61 -27.63
CA THR A 288 -0.59 -2.39 -27.12
C THR A 288 0.39 -1.51 -26.34
N LEU A 289 1.22 -2.10 -25.48
CA LEU A 289 2.28 -1.37 -24.79
C LEU A 289 3.21 -0.66 -25.78
N LEU A 290 3.66 -1.34 -26.83
CA LEU A 290 4.58 -0.79 -27.81
C LEU A 290 4.00 0.43 -28.57
N LYS A 291 2.67 0.47 -28.78
CA LYS A 291 1.97 1.61 -29.41
C LYS A 291 1.95 2.87 -28.53
N ILE A 292 1.93 2.69 -27.20
CA ILE A 292 1.82 3.81 -26.24
C ILE A 292 3.12 4.12 -25.52
N LEU A 293 4.18 3.33 -25.74
CA LEU A 293 5.45 3.49 -25.03
C LEU A 293 6.08 4.84 -25.34
N PRO A 294 6.26 5.72 -24.35
CA PRO A 294 6.86 7.03 -24.59
C PRO A 294 8.35 6.92 -24.85
N THR A 295 8.90 7.96 -25.48
CA THR A 295 10.35 8.09 -25.69
C THR A 295 11.08 8.58 -24.43
N GLU A 296 10.36 9.32 -23.55
CA GLU A 296 10.89 9.82 -22.29
C GLU A 296 11.05 8.69 -21.26
N LYS A 297 11.59 9.06 -20.10
CA LYS A 297 11.67 8.16 -18.93
C LYS A 297 10.27 7.67 -18.53
N VAL A 298 10.15 6.35 -18.41
CA VAL A 298 8.90 5.69 -18.05
C VAL A 298 9.13 4.62 -16.98
N VAL A 299 8.18 4.54 -16.06
CA VAL A 299 8.08 3.44 -15.09
C VAL A 299 7.05 2.46 -15.57
N ILE A 300 7.37 1.17 -15.61
CA ILE A 300 6.45 0.10 -15.99
C ILE A 300 6.34 -0.87 -14.81
N PHE A 301 5.15 -1.02 -14.27
CA PHE A 301 4.86 -2.00 -13.23
C PHE A 301 4.19 -3.24 -13.82
N CYS A 302 4.71 -4.39 -13.38
CA CYS A 302 4.23 -5.72 -13.72
C CYS A 302 3.82 -6.49 -12.46
N LYS A 303 2.83 -7.34 -12.56
CA LYS A 303 2.41 -8.22 -11.46
C LYS A 303 3.24 -9.49 -11.40
N TYR A 304 3.62 -10.03 -12.57
CA TYR A 304 4.27 -11.33 -12.71
C TYR A 304 5.70 -11.19 -13.21
N GLU A 305 6.58 -12.12 -12.79
CA GLU A 305 7.97 -12.15 -13.24
C GLU A 305 8.08 -12.48 -14.74
N ALA A 306 7.20 -13.36 -15.26
CA ALA A 306 7.17 -13.68 -16.69
C ALA A 306 6.92 -12.43 -17.57
N GLU A 307 6.11 -11.48 -17.12
CA GLU A 307 5.88 -10.20 -17.82
C GLU A 307 7.18 -9.39 -17.90
N ILE A 308 7.96 -9.36 -16.82
CA ILE A 308 9.24 -8.65 -16.78
C ILE A 308 10.22 -9.26 -17.79
N GLN A 309 10.31 -10.58 -17.83
CA GLN A 309 11.20 -11.29 -18.78
C GLN A 309 10.75 -11.07 -20.22
N LEU A 310 9.45 -11.13 -20.49
CA LEU A 310 8.85 -10.87 -21.80
C LEU A 310 9.15 -9.42 -22.26
N LEU A 311 8.89 -8.43 -21.40
CA LEU A 311 9.14 -7.03 -21.72
C LEU A 311 10.63 -6.73 -21.88
N ARG A 312 11.51 -7.36 -21.10
CA ARG A 312 12.94 -7.27 -21.27
C ARG A 312 13.37 -7.72 -22.67
N ALA A 313 12.81 -8.83 -23.15
CA ALA A 313 13.13 -9.37 -24.48
C ALA A 313 12.63 -8.48 -25.62
N VAL A 314 11.45 -7.86 -25.45
CA VAL A 314 10.82 -7.02 -26.46
C VAL A 314 11.43 -5.62 -26.51
N LEU A 315 11.76 -5.04 -25.35
CA LEU A 315 12.30 -3.69 -25.19
C LEU A 315 13.84 -3.63 -25.29
N LYS A 316 14.47 -4.58 -25.97
CA LYS A 316 15.94 -4.72 -26.06
C LYS A 316 16.67 -3.49 -26.60
N ASN A 317 15.97 -2.58 -27.29
CA ASN A 317 16.52 -1.33 -27.83
C ASN A 317 16.42 -0.15 -26.85
N ARG A 318 15.93 -0.38 -25.61
CA ARG A 318 15.80 0.62 -24.55
C ARG A 318 16.79 0.34 -23.43
N PHE A 319 17.20 1.37 -22.72
CA PHE A 319 18.05 1.22 -21.53
C PHE A 319 17.18 0.94 -20.29
N ILE A 320 17.07 -0.35 -19.97
CA ILE A 320 16.13 -0.84 -18.95
C ILE A 320 16.85 -1.06 -17.62
N LEU A 321 16.33 -0.51 -16.55
CA LEU A 321 16.67 -0.91 -15.19
C LEU A 321 15.56 -1.83 -14.67
N ILE A 322 15.93 -3.06 -14.33
CA ILE A 322 15.00 -4.06 -13.75
C ILE A 322 15.12 -4.04 -12.23
N TYR A 323 13.97 -3.92 -11.56
CA TYR A 323 13.88 -3.91 -10.09
C TYR A 323 12.84 -4.92 -9.59
N THR A 324 13.34 -6.03 -9.03
CA THR A 324 12.51 -7.13 -8.52
C THR A 324 12.91 -7.52 -7.09
N GLY A 325 12.25 -8.53 -6.54
CA GLY A 325 12.62 -9.12 -5.24
C GLY A 325 14.07 -9.62 -5.20
N GLU A 326 14.59 -10.08 -6.34
CA GLU A 326 15.94 -10.65 -6.49
C GLU A 326 17.03 -9.59 -6.71
N THR A 327 16.67 -8.33 -6.93
CA THR A 327 17.64 -7.25 -7.11
C THR A 327 18.55 -7.13 -5.90
N LYS A 328 19.85 -7.41 -6.09
CA LYS A 328 20.86 -7.43 -5.01
C LYS A 328 21.12 -6.01 -4.47
N ASN A 329 21.41 -5.08 -5.37
CA ASN A 329 21.60 -3.68 -5.00
C ASN A 329 20.25 -2.97 -4.90
N LYS A 330 19.69 -2.88 -3.69
CA LYS A 330 18.39 -2.24 -3.45
C LYS A 330 18.40 -0.72 -3.66
N GLU A 331 19.56 -0.10 -3.81
CA GLU A 331 19.70 1.34 -4.06
C GLU A 331 19.87 1.69 -5.55
N ILE A 332 19.89 0.69 -6.45
CA ILE A 332 20.11 0.91 -7.89
C ILE A 332 19.06 1.83 -8.52
N TRP A 333 17.86 1.92 -7.95
CA TRP A 333 16.84 2.86 -8.40
C TRP A 333 17.30 4.32 -8.37
N LYS A 334 18.31 4.66 -7.53
CA LYS A 334 18.92 5.99 -7.49
C LYS A 334 19.61 6.35 -8.81
N GLU A 335 20.12 5.36 -9.53
CA GLU A 335 20.70 5.59 -10.86
C GLU A 335 19.60 6.03 -11.86
N PHE A 336 18.42 5.38 -11.84
CA PHE A 336 17.29 5.83 -12.65
C PHE A 336 16.81 7.22 -12.26
N GLN A 337 16.75 7.51 -10.96
CA GLN A 337 16.28 8.79 -10.44
C GLN A 337 17.25 9.95 -10.79
N ASN A 338 18.56 9.73 -10.70
CA ASN A 338 19.54 10.82 -10.69
C ASN A 338 20.37 10.92 -11.98
N THR A 339 20.24 9.98 -12.91
CA THR A 339 21.02 9.97 -14.16
C THR A 339 20.12 9.66 -15.35
N ASP A 340 20.59 9.92 -16.57
CA ASP A 340 19.89 9.56 -17.81
C ASP A 340 20.39 8.24 -18.42
N LYS A 341 21.06 7.40 -17.61
CA LYS A 341 21.57 6.09 -18.03
C LYS A 341 20.45 5.14 -18.43
N TYR A 342 19.29 5.26 -17.78
CA TYR A 342 18.13 4.41 -18.02
C TYR A 342 16.92 5.24 -18.40
N ASP A 343 16.16 4.77 -19.37
CA ASP A 343 14.92 5.40 -19.84
C ASP A 343 13.67 4.58 -19.45
N VAL A 344 13.84 3.30 -19.11
CA VAL A 344 12.76 2.43 -18.62
C VAL A 344 13.12 1.87 -17.24
N PHE A 345 12.24 2.10 -16.27
CA PHE A 345 12.26 1.41 -14.98
C PHE A 345 11.20 0.32 -14.99
N LEU A 346 11.62 -0.94 -15.07
CA LEU A 346 10.74 -2.11 -15.14
C LEU A 346 10.76 -2.85 -13.81
N ALA A 347 9.63 -2.94 -13.13
CA ALA A 347 9.58 -3.47 -11.78
C ALA A 347 8.33 -4.32 -11.50
N ASN A 348 8.48 -5.24 -10.55
CA ASN A 348 7.34 -5.92 -9.96
C ASN A 348 6.55 -4.95 -9.08
N LEU A 349 5.23 -4.93 -9.22
CA LEU A 349 4.31 -4.02 -8.52
C LEU A 349 4.52 -4.03 -6.99
N LYS A 350 4.65 -5.20 -6.37
CA LYS A 350 4.84 -5.32 -4.91
C LYS A 350 6.20 -4.80 -4.46
N THR A 351 7.26 -5.10 -5.20
CA THR A 351 8.62 -4.69 -4.83
C THR A 351 8.88 -3.23 -5.17
N GLY A 352 8.49 -2.81 -6.37
CA GLY A 352 8.65 -1.43 -6.84
C GLY A 352 7.66 -0.45 -6.20
N GLY A 353 6.55 -0.94 -5.66
CA GLY A 353 5.53 -0.14 -4.97
C GLY A 353 5.93 0.33 -3.56
N THR A 354 7.09 -0.05 -3.02
CA THR A 354 7.48 0.29 -1.65
C THR A 354 8.83 1.00 -1.57
N GLY A 355 8.89 2.14 -0.86
CA GLY A 355 10.14 2.82 -0.47
C GLY A 355 10.89 3.57 -1.57
N LEU A 356 10.56 3.41 -2.85
CA LEU A 356 11.29 4.03 -3.97
C LEU A 356 10.87 5.48 -4.22
N ASN A 357 11.78 6.26 -4.83
CA ASN A 357 11.50 7.59 -5.34
C ASN A 357 11.80 7.62 -6.85
N LEU A 358 10.76 7.67 -7.69
CA LEU A 358 10.84 7.58 -9.14
C LEU A 358 10.28 8.83 -9.84
N GLN A 359 10.33 9.97 -9.17
CA GLN A 359 9.77 11.25 -9.65
C GLN A 359 10.54 11.86 -10.84
N SER A 360 11.69 11.32 -11.23
CA SER A 360 12.36 11.71 -12.48
C SER A 360 11.56 11.29 -13.71
N ALA A 361 10.68 10.29 -13.59
CA ALA A 361 9.69 9.97 -14.62
C ALA A 361 8.37 10.72 -14.37
N CYS A 362 7.68 11.08 -15.44
CA CYS A 362 6.30 11.59 -15.41
C CYS A 362 5.32 10.69 -16.17
N LYS A 363 5.78 9.57 -16.70
CA LYS A 363 4.98 8.54 -17.36
C LYS A 363 5.06 7.24 -16.57
N LEU A 364 3.90 6.68 -16.26
CA LEU A 364 3.75 5.44 -15.52
C LEU A 364 2.83 4.49 -16.29
N ILE A 365 3.23 3.27 -16.49
CA ILE A 365 2.42 2.24 -17.15
C ILE A 365 2.20 1.09 -16.17
N PHE A 366 0.94 0.78 -15.88
CA PHE A 366 0.57 -0.48 -15.29
C PHE A 366 0.33 -1.49 -16.43
N PHE A 367 1.34 -2.31 -16.70
CA PHE A 367 1.22 -3.40 -17.67
C PHE A 367 0.22 -4.42 -17.14
N SER A 368 0.32 -4.73 -15.85
CA SER A 368 -0.67 -5.50 -15.11
C SER A 368 -0.74 -5.01 -13.66
N THR A 369 -1.86 -5.23 -13.00
CA THR A 369 -2.06 -4.89 -11.60
C THR A 369 -2.90 -5.96 -10.90
N GLY A 370 -2.89 -5.97 -9.57
CA GLY A 370 -3.84 -6.75 -8.78
C GLY A 370 -5.08 -5.93 -8.41
N TYR A 371 -5.99 -6.56 -7.69
CA TYR A 371 -7.20 -5.94 -7.13
C TYR A 371 -6.95 -5.19 -5.81
N SER A 372 -5.69 -5.10 -5.36
CA SER A 372 -5.32 -4.36 -4.16
C SER A 372 -5.24 -2.86 -4.44
N TYR A 373 -6.23 -2.11 -3.98
CA TYR A 373 -6.24 -0.66 -4.02
C TYR A 373 -4.94 -0.07 -3.44
N LEU A 374 -4.50 -0.60 -2.30
CA LEU A 374 -3.31 -0.14 -1.62
C LEU A 374 -2.05 -0.28 -2.49
N ASP A 375 -1.83 -1.47 -3.08
CA ASP A 375 -0.63 -1.71 -3.89
C ASP A 375 -0.62 -0.82 -5.14
N PHE A 376 -1.77 -0.64 -5.78
CA PHE A 376 -1.92 0.23 -6.96
C PHE A 376 -1.58 1.69 -6.64
N TYR A 377 -2.16 2.24 -5.59
CA TYR A 377 -1.94 3.64 -5.21
C TYR A 377 -0.55 3.87 -4.63
N GLN A 378 0.02 2.92 -3.90
CA GLN A 378 1.41 3.01 -3.45
C GLN A 378 2.39 3.02 -4.61
N ALA A 379 2.17 2.19 -5.64
CA ALA A 379 2.98 2.18 -6.85
C ALA A 379 2.84 3.49 -7.64
N ARG A 380 1.62 3.99 -7.84
CA ARG A 380 1.36 5.32 -8.42
C ARG A 380 2.18 6.41 -7.72
N ASP A 381 2.18 6.37 -6.41
CA ASP A 381 2.80 7.39 -5.56
C ASP A 381 4.34 7.31 -5.52
N ARG A 382 4.97 6.38 -6.25
CA ARG A 382 6.43 6.42 -6.51
C ARG A 382 6.81 7.48 -7.53
N VAL A 383 5.90 7.78 -8.46
CA VAL A 383 6.07 8.80 -9.50
C VAL A 383 5.35 10.10 -9.12
N TYR A 384 4.10 9.99 -8.64
CA TYR A 384 3.26 11.13 -8.25
C TYR A 384 3.42 11.45 -6.77
N ARG A 385 4.44 12.21 -6.43
CA ARG A 385 4.80 12.55 -5.05
C ARG A 385 5.47 13.91 -4.94
N ARG A 386 5.72 14.36 -3.70
CA ARG A 386 6.46 15.61 -3.41
C ARG A 386 7.76 15.68 -4.22
N GLY A 387 7.95 16.79 -4.93
CA GLY A 387 9.09 17.03 -5.81
C GLY A 387 8.81 16.67 -7.28
N GLN A 388 7.64 16.14 -7.63
CA GLN A 388 7.21 16.07 -9.02
C GLN A 388 6.83 17.46 -9.53
N THR A 389 7.40 17.85 -10.66
CA THR A 389 7.20 19.18 -11.28
C THR A 389 6.49 19.11 -12.62
N LYS A 390 6.35 17.92 -13.21
CA LYS A 390 5.73 17.70 -14.51
C LYS A 390 4.36 17.05 -14.37
N PRO A 391 3.38 17.34 -15.23
CA PRO A 391 2.14 16.57 -15.32
C PRO A 391 2.43 15.09 -15.46
N VAL A 392 1.67 14.27 -14.72
CA VAL A 392 1.88 12.82 -14.69
C VAL A 392 0.77 12.11 -15.46
N ASP A 393 1.16 11.30 -16.44
CA ASP A 393 0.25 10.41 -17.16
C ASP A 393 0.45 8.97 -16.72
N ILE A 394 -0.66 8.33 -16.35
CA ILE A 394 -0.71 6.93 -15.94
C ILE A 394 -1.51 6.15 -16.96
N TYR A 395 -0.91 5.13 -17.55
CA TYR A 395 -1.55 4.25 -18.52
C TYR A 395 -1.84 2.91 -17.86
N CYS A 396 -3.11 2.50 -17.89
CA CYS A 396 -3.60 1.26 -17.32
C CYS A 396 -4.05 0.33 -18.46
N LEU A 397 -3.24 -0.68 -18.79
CA LEU A 397 -3.56 -1.63 -19.85
C LEU A 397 -4.51 -2.70 -19.32
N TYR A 398 -5.53 -3.04 -20.09
CA TYR A 398 -6.44 -4.13 -19.74
C TYR A 398 -7.10 -4.76 -20.97
N ALA A 399 -7.31 -6.06 -20.93
CA ALA A 399 -8.08 -6.77 -21.94
C ALA A 399 -9.58 -6.52 -21.72
N LYS A 400 -10.23 -5.96 -22.74
CA LYS A 400 -11.65 -5.62 -22.71
C LYS A 400 -12.54 -6.88 -22.59
N GLY A 401 -13.60 -6.80 -21.78
CA GLY A 401 -14.51 -7.91 -21.55
C GLY A 401 -13.91 -9.04 -20.70
N THR A 402 -12.80 -8.80 -20.01
CA THR A 402 -12.12 -9.81 -19.18
C THR A 402 -12.10 -9.44 -17.71
N ILE A 403 -11.53 -10.32 -16.90
CA ILE A 403 -11.32 -10.09 -15.47
C ILE A 403 -10.51 -8.82 -15.18
N GLU A 404 -9.62 -8.38 -16.09
CA GLU A 404 -8.82 -7.19 -15.91
C GLU A 404 -9.67 -5.91 -15.90
N GLU A 405 -10.72 -5.85 -16.71
CA GLU A 405 -11.65 -4.72 -16.67
C GLU A 405 -12.34 -4.62 -15.31
N SER A 406 -12.83 -5.75 -14.79
CA SER A 406 -13.42 -5.80 -13.45
C SER A 406 -12.44 -5.47 -12.32
N ILE A 407 -11.16 -5.81 -12.47
CA ILE A 407 -10.13 -5.41 -11.50
C ILE A 407 -10.00 -3.88 -11.44
N TYR A 408 -9.98 -3.21 -12.58
CA TYR A 408 -9.88 -1.76 -12.58
C TYR A 408 -11.13 -1.06 -12.06
N GLU A 409 -12.34 -1.58 -12.32
CA GLU A 409 -13.58 -1.09 -11.72
C GLU A 409 -13.52 -1.14 -10.19
N VAL A 410 -13.02 -2.27 -9.66
CA VAL A 410 -12.85 -2.46 -8.22
C VAL A 410 -11.80 -1.51 -7.61
N LEU A 411 -10.75 -1.20 -8.35
CA LEU A 411 -9.76 -0.22 -7.92
C LEU A 411 -10.34 1.20 -7.83
N ASP A 412 -11.32 1.53 -8.68
CA ASP A 412 -12.03 2.81 -8.63
C ASP A 412 -13.03 2.88 -7.45
N GLU A 413 -13.66 1.76 -7.07
CA GLU A 413 -14.68 1.68 -6.02
C GLU A 413 -14.13 1.47 -4.59
N LYS A 414 -12.83 1.26 -4.40
CA LYS A 414 -12.15 0.96 -3.14
C LYS A 414 -12.59 -0.33 -2.42
N GLY A 415 -11.80 -1.38 -2.57
CA GLY A 415 -11.74 -2.42 -1.55
C GLY A 415 -12.61 -3.65 -1.70
N LYS A 416 -12.60 -4.31 -2.87
CA LYS A 416 -13.17 -5.66 -3.03
C LYS A 416 -12.10 -6.75 -2.89
N SER A 417 -12.49 -7.92 -2.37
CA SER A 417 -11.63 -9.11 -2.33
C SER A 417 -11.58 -9.83 -3.69
N ALA A 418 -10.59 -10.71 -3.90
CA ALA A 418 -10.50 -11.52 -5.11
C ALA A 418 -11.79 -12.30 -5.40
N LYS A 419 -12.43 -12.82 -4.36
CA LYS A 419 -13.72 -13.52 -4.48
C LYS A 419 -14.80 -12.59 -5.01
N GLN A 420 -14.93 -11.39 -4.47
CA GLN A 420 -15.91 -10.39 -4.92
C GLN A 420 -15.67 -9.96 -6.37
N VAL A 421 -14.41 -9.75 -6.77
CA VAL A 421 -14.04 -9.44 -8.16
C VAL A 421 -14.49 -10.57 -9.09
N LEU A 422 -14.24 -11.81 -8.68
CA LEU A 422 -14.62 -12.97 -9.49
C LEU A 422 -16.14 -13.16 -9.55
N ASP A 423 -16.85 -12.99 -8.45
CA ASP A 423 -18.31 -13.09 -8.37
C ASP A 423 -18.98 -12.01 -9.24
N ASP A 424 -18.49 -10.76 -9.17
CA ASP A 424 -18.99 -9.65 -10.00
C ASP A 424 -18.74 -9.93 -11.50
N TYR A 425 -17.55 -10.45 -11.84
CA TYR A 425 -17.22 -10.81 -13.21
C TYR A 425 -18.12 -11.97 -13.72
N ARG A 426 -18.32 -13.00 -12.89
CA ARG A 426 -19.23 -14.11 -13.22
C ARG A 426 -20.65 -13.62 -13.47
N LEU A 427 -21.18 -12.72 -12.63
CA LEU A 427 -22.52 -12.14 -12.83
C LEU A 427 -22.65 -11.37 -14.15
N LYS A 428 -21.60 -10.73 -14.64
CA LYS A 428 -21.59 -10.07 -15.96
C LYS A 428 -21.65 -11.06 -17.13
N LEU A 429 -21.08 -12.26 -16.95
CA LEU A 429 -21.05 -13.31 -17.97
C LEU A 429 -22.38 -14.10 -18.06
N LEU A 430 -23.16 -14.13 -16.98
CA LEU A 430 -24.45 -14.81 -16.97
C LEU A 430 -25.47 -14.01 -17.82
N PRO A 431 -26.30 -14.69 -18.64
CA PRO A 431 -27.35 -14.02 -19.38
C PRO A 431 -28.28 -13.30 -18.39
N GLN A 432 -28.43 -12.00 -18.55
CA GLN A 432 -29.41 -11.24 -17.76
C GLN A 432 -30.78 -11.80 -18.05
N LYS A 433 -31.40 -12.42 -17.05
CA LYS A 433 -32.81 -12.81 -17.13
C LYS A 433 -33.62 -11.53 -17.36
N LYS A 434 -34.16 -11.41 -18.58
CA LYS A 434 -35.13 -10.38 -18.94
C LYS A 434 -36.40 -10.56 -18.16
#